data_051e3282cc629ae50445830c732148f6
#
_entry.id   051e3282cc629ae50445830c732148f6
#
_cell.length_a   1.000
_cell.length_b   1.000
_cell.length_c   1.000
_cell.angle_alpha   90.00
_cell.angle_beta   90.00
_cell.angle_gamma   90.00
#
_symmetry.space_group_name_H-M   'P 1'
#
loop_
_entity.id
_entity.type
_entity.pdbx_description
1 polymer ?
#
loop_
_entity_poly.entity_id
_entity_poly.type
_entity_poly.pdbx_seq_one_letter_code
_entity_poly.pdbx_strand_id
1 'polypeptide(L)'
;KVTIFQISMFTSLALGIFAFFLPDTPPRATSKASSLGEILGTEAFVLFKDRSYAIFFIASVLVCIPLSFYYAHANLSLTESHMSSVENKMSLGQVSEVFFMLLIPFALSKFGIKKMLIVGLVAWIIRFVCFGYGDGISSEWILYLAIVLHGVCYDFFFVSGQIYTDSKAGEKFKSSAQGLITLATYGVGMLIGFFVAGKVSDMYLAADGTHDWQSIWMIPSGIAVFVVFFFLIFFKDESKKQSNLS
;
A
#
# COMPACT_ATOMS: atom_id res chain seq x y z
N LYS A 1 10.84 20.31 -17.24
CA LYS A 1 10.95 19.82 -15.83
C LYS A 1 10.50 20.87 -14.79
N VAL A 2 10.72 22.18 -15.00
CA VAL A 2 10.28 23.26 -14.08
C VAL A 2 8.75 23.31 -13.97
N THR A 3 8.02 23.04 -15.05
CA THR A 3 6.56 23.12 -15.13
C THR A 3 5.87 22.15 -14.14
N ILE A 4 6.44 20.96 -13.88
CA ILE A 4 5.88 19.98 -12.94
C ILE A 4 5.87 20.56 -11.52
N PHE A 5 6.97 21.17 -11.10
CA PHE A 5 7.06 21.81 -9.78
C PHE A 5 6.15 23.03 -9.66
N GLN A 6 5.98 23.81 -10.74
CA GLN A 6 5.05 24.93 -10.78
C GLN A 6 3.59 24.47 -10.63
N ILE A 7 3.17 23.40 -11.34
CA ILE A 7 1.83 22.83 -11.20
C ILE A 7 1.62 22.34 -9.76
N SER A 8 2.57 21.58 -9.19
CA SER A 8 2.48 21.11 -7.81
C SER A 8 2.39 22.27 -6.81
N MET A 9 3.15 23.34 -7.02
CA MET A 9 3.11 24.54 -6.18
C MET A 9 1.72 25.20 -6.21
N PHE A 10 1.17 25.44 -7.41
CA PHE A 10 -0.12 26.11 -7.54
C PHE A 10 -1.27 25.27 -7.02
N THR A 11 -1.26 23.94 -7.27
CA THR A 11 -2.28 23.03 -6.74
C THR A 11 -2.22 22.89 -5.23
N SER A 12 -1.02 22.84 -4.64
CA SER A 12 -0.85 22.82 -3.19
C SER A 12 -1.30 24.14 -2.54
N LEU A 13 -0.99 25.29 -3.17
CA LEU A 13 -1.45 26.59 -2.70
C LEU A 13 -3.00 26.68 -2.76
N ALA A 14 -3.58 26.24 -3.87
CA ALA A 14 -5.04 26.21 -4.02
C ALA A 14 -5.71 25.31 -2.96
N LEU A 15 -5.13 24.15 -2.69
CA LEU A 15 -5.60 23.24 -1.63
C LEU A 15 -5.46 23.90 -0.25
N GLY A 16 -4.34 24.57 0.03
CA GLY A 16 -4.12 25.31 1.26
C GLY A 16 -5.18 26.41 1.49
N ILE A 17 -5.47 27.18 0.44
CA ILE A 17 -6.54 28.19 0.48
C ILE A 17 -7.91 27.53 0.70
N PHE A 18 -8.20 26.44 -0.04
CA PHE A 18 -9.46 25.70 0.11
C PHE A 18 -9.67 25.16 1.54
N ALA A 19 -8.60 24.78 2.22
CA ALA A 19 -8.67 24.25 3.58
C ALA A 19 -9.28 25.26 4.58
N PHE A 20 -9.16 26.58 4.36
CA PHE A 20 -9.81 27.60 5.18
C PHE A 20 -11.33 27.68 5.00
N PHE A 21 -11.86 27.10 3.94
CA PHE A 21 -13.30 27.05 3.67
C PHE A 21 -13.97 25.75 4.13
N LEU A 22 -13.17 24.81 4.67
CA LEU A 22 -13.74 23.56 5.19
C LEU A 22 -14.52 23.83 6.48
N PRO A 23 -15.64 23.12 6.69
CA PRO A 23 -16.41 23.24 7.92
C PRO A 23 -15.60 22.78 9.12
N ASP A 24 -15.82 23.45 10.25
CA ASP A 24 -15.21 23.06 11.52
C ASP A 24 -15.62 21.64 11.93
N THR A 25 -14.63 20.80 12.16
CA THR A 25 -14.82 19.44 12.66
C THR A 25 -14.19 19.32 14.06
N PRO A 26 -14.88 19.79 15.11
CA PRO A 26 -14.32 19.73 16.44
C PRO A 26 -14.09 18.29 16.88
N PRO A 27 -13.02 18.00 17.65
CA PRO A 27 -12.76 16.67 18.15
C PRO A 27 -13.92 16.17 19.02
N ARG A 28 -14.36 14.93 18.81
CA ARG A 28 -15.44 14.30 19.58
C ARG A 28 -15.09 14.05 21.04
N ALA A 29 -13.80 14.05 21.38
CA ALA A 29 -13.33 13.85 22.74
C ALA A 29 -13.53 15.12 23.57
N THR A 30 -14.43 15.07 24.54
CA THR A 30 -14.71 16.16 25.50
C THR A 30 -13.82 16.13 26.73
N SER A 31 -13.03 15.08 26.93
CA SER A 31 -12.12 14.93 28.06
C SER A 31 -10.66 15.15 27.61
N LYS A 32 -9.89 15.86 28.43
CA LYS A 32 -8.42 15.90 28.28
C LYS A 32 -7.90 14.49 28.34
N ALA A 33 -6.96 14.14 27.43
CA ALA A 33 -6.30 12.85 27.44
C ALA A 33 -5.80 12.55 28.86
N SER A 34 -6.30 11.46 29.46
CA SER A 34 -6.10 11.19 30.90
C SER A 34 -4.80 10.44 31.16
N SER A 35 -4.18 9.85 30.11
CA SER A 35 -2.98 9.04 30.23
C SER A 35 -2.03 9.20 29.05
N LEU A 36 -0.74 8.96 29.28
CA LEU A 36 0.25 8.88 28.23
C LEU A 36 -0.10 7.77 27.21
N GLY A 37 -0.78 6.71 27.63
CA GLY A 37 -1.26 5.64 26.76
C GLY A 37 -2.30 6.11 25.74
N GLU A 38 -3.22 6.98 26.13
CA GLU A 38 -4.19 7.60 25.23
C GLU A 38 -3.48 8.51 24.21
N ILE A 39 -2.52 9.32 24.67
CA ILE A 39 -1.75 10.22 23.79
C ILE A 39 -0.93 9.43 22.77
N LEU A 40 -0.28 8.35 23.19
CA LEU A 40 0.56 7.49 22.33
C LEU A 40 -0.24 6.46 21.53
N GLY A 41 -1.55 6.35 21.76
CA GLY A 41 -2.41 5.39 21.06
C GLY A 41 -2.13 3.93 21.41
N THR A 42 -1.41 3.67 22.53
CA THR A 42 -1.03 2.30 22.96
C THR A 42 -2.24 1.44 23.35
N GLU A 43 -3.39 2.05 23.59
CA GLU A 43 -4.64 1.33 23.84
C GLU A 43 -5.07 0.45 22.67
N ALA A 44 -4.66 0.81 21.43
CA ALA A 44 -4.92 0.02 20.24
C ALA A 44 -4.22 -1.34 20.24
N PHE A 45 -3.21 -1.55 21.10
CA PHE A 45 -2.56 -2.88 21.25
C PHE A 45 -3.54 -3.97 21.71
N VAL A 46 -4.67 -3.62 22.30
CA VAL A 46 -5.73 -4.57 22.63
C VAL A 46 -6.22 -5.34 21.40
N LEU A 47 -6.14 -4.75 20.21
CA LEU A 47 -6.54 -5.38 18.95
C LEU A 47 -5.70 -6.61 18.59
N PHE A 48 -4.47 -6.70 19.09
CA PHE A 48 -3.62 -7.89 18.87
C PHE A 48 -4.09 -9.14 19.62
N LYS A 49 -5.06 -9.02 20.52
CA LYS A 49 -5.77 -10.18 21.09
C LYS A 49 -6.62 -10.90 20.03
N ASP A 50 -7.07 -10.18 19.00
CA ASP A 50 -7.66 -10.77 17.81
C ASP A 50 -6.55 -11.29 16.89
N ARG A 51 -6.45 -12.63 16.80
CA ARG A 51 -5.44 -13.30 15.98
C ARG A 51 -5.49 -12.86 14.51
N SER A 52 -6.68 -12.68 13.96
CA SER A 52 -6.84 -12.29 12.56
C SER A 52 -6.33 -10.87 12.32
N TYR A 53 -6.59 -9.95 13.27
CA TYR A 53 -6.04 -8.60 13.20
C TYR A 53 -4.51 -8.61 13.32
N ALA A 54 -3.95 -9.38 14.24
CA ALA A 54 -2.50 -9.51 14.39
C ALA A 54 -1.82 -10.04 13.10
N ILE A 55 -2.41 -11.04 12.45
CA ILE A 55 -1.91 -11.56 11.18
C ILE A 55 -1.99 -10.52 10.05
N PHE A 56 -3.12 -9.81 9.96
CA PHE A 56 -3.28 -8.72 9.01
C PHE A 56 -2.23 -7.62 9.23
N PHE A 57 -2.00 -7.22 10.49
CA PHE A 57 -1.03 -6.20 10.86
C PHE A 57 0.40 -6.60 10.43
N ILE A 58 0.82 -7.83 10.75
CA ILE A 58 2.14 -8.35 10.34
C ILE A 58 2.24 -8.39 8.81
N ALA A 59 1.23 -8.89 8.11
CA ALA A 59 1.21 -8.91 6.65
C ALA A 59 1.32 -7.50 6.06
N SER A 60 0.68 -6.50 6.69
CA SER A 60 0.73 -5.10 6.27
C SER A 60 2.13 -4.51 6.40
N VAL A 61 2.85 -4.83 7.47
CA VAL A 61 4.26 -4.42 7.62
C VAL A 61 5.14 -5.10 6.58
N LEU A 62 4.97 -6.41 6.38
CA LEU A 62 5.78 -7.17 5.45
C LEU A 62 5.58 -6.74 3.99
N VAL A 63 4.34 -6.41 3.58
CA VAL A 63 4.07 -5.96 2.20
C VAL A 63 4.60 -4.56 1.92
N CYS A 64 4.89 -3.76 2.95
CA CYS A 64 5.56 -2.48 2.77
C CYS A 64 7.01 -2.62 2.31
N ILE A 65 7.65 -3.79 2.53
CA ILE A 65 8.98 -4.05 1.97
C ILE A 65 8.95 -4.05 0.44
N PRO A 66 8.15 -4.90 -0.25
CA PRO A 66 7.99 -4.80 -1.69
C PRO A 66 7.45 -3.46 -2.18
N LEU A 67 6.56 -2.80 -1.44
CA LEU A 67 6.09 -1.46 -1.77
C LEU A 67 7.24 -0.44 -1.85
N SER A 68 8.22 -0.54 -0.96
CA SER A 68 9.41 0.34 -0.96
C SER A 68 10.26 0.18 -2.21
N PHE A 69 10.39 -1.04 -2.75
CA PHE A 69 11.06 -1.27 -4.04
C PHE A 69 10.40 -0.49 -5.17
N TYR A 70 9.06 -0.49 -5.20
CA TYR A 70 8.33 0.28 -6.19
C TYR A 70 8.63 1.77 -6.08
N TYR A 71 8.54 2.36 -4.89
CA TYR A 71 8.79 3.78 -4.70
C TYR A 71 10.25 4.17 -4.97
N ALA A 72 11.21 3.30 -4.64
CA ALA A 72 12.62 3.56 -4.87
C ALA A 72 13.02 3.43 -6.35
N HIS A 73 12.49 2.42 -7.05
CA HIS A 73 13.10 1.98 -8.30
C HIS A 73 12.20 2.03 -9.52
N ALA A 74 10.86 2.18 -9.40
CA ALA A 74 9.97 2.06 -10.55
C ALA A 74 10.28 3.06 -11.67
N ASN A 75 10.53 4.33 -11.35
CA ASN A 75 10.85 5.33 -12.35
C ASN A 75 12.16 5.04 -13.07
N LEU A 76 13.21 4.69 -12.32
CA LEU A 76 14.52 4.37 -12.89
C LEU A 76 14.44 3.11 -13.75
N SER A 77 13.82 2.05 -13.24
CA SER A 77 13.63 0.79 -13.96
C SER A 77 12.89 0.98 -15.29
N LEU A 78 11.80 1.72 -15.30
CA LEU A 78 11.05 2.01 -16.53
C LEU A 78 11.87 2.83 -17.53
N THR A 79 12.72 3.74 -17.02
CA THR A 79 13.61 4.55 -17.85
C THR A 79 14.72 3.69 -18.49
N GLU A 80 15.38 2.84 -17.71
CA GLU A 80 16.42 1.94 -18.19
C GLU A 80 15.84 0.81 -19.09
N SER A 81 14.56 0.45 -18.88
CA SER A 81 13.84 -0.45 -19.79
C SER A 81 13.36 0.24 -21.08
N HIS A 82 13.88 1.40 -21.41
CA HIS A 82 13.59 2.15 -22.65
C HIS A 82 12.14 2.59 -22.82
N MET A 83 11.36 2.67 -21.74
CA MET A 83 9.99 3.19 -21.81
C MET A 83 10.00 4.71 -22.03
N SER A 84 9.32 5.18 -23.06
CA SER A 84 9.19 6.61 -23.34
C SER A 84 8.19 7.29 -22.39
N SER A 85 8.41 8.57 -22.04
CA SER A 85 7.47 9.40 -21.25
C SER A 85 7.01 8.71 -19.94
N VAL A 86 7.96 8.17 -19.18
CA VAL A 86 7.72 7.36 -17.97
C VAL A 86 6.79 8.06 -16.98
N GLU A 87 7.00 9.35 -16.71
CA GLU A 87 6.21 10.12 -15.73
C GLU A 87 4.72 10.18 -16.12
N ASN A 88 4.43 10.39 -17.41
CA ASN A 88 3.05 10.43 -17.91
C ASN A 88 2.39 9.06 -17.83
N LYS A 89 3.12 7.99 -18.13
CA LYS A 89 2.61 6.62 -18.08
C LYS A 89 2.41 6.15 -16.65
N MET A 90 3.31 6.50 -15.72
CA MET A 90 3.14 6.20 -14.31
C MET A 90 1.89 6.85 -13.70
N SER A 91 1.42 8.00 -14.24
CA SER A 91 0.17 8.62 -13.78
C SER A 91 -1.07 7.75 -14.02
N LEU A 92 -1.02 6.77 -14.96
CA LEU A 92 -2.09 5.78 -15.13
C LEU A 92 -2.29 4.91 -13.88
N GLY A 93 -1.26 4.77 -13.05
CA GLY A 93 -1.38 4.11 -11.75
C GLY A 93 -2.36 4.85 -10.84
N GLN A 94 -2.27 6.18 -10.74
CA GLN A 94 -3.19 7.00 -9.95
C GLN A 94 -4.61 6.99 -10.52
N VAL A 95 -4.73 6.99 -11.87
CA VAL A 95 -6.05 6.83 -12.51
C VAL A 95 -6.66 5.48 -12.14
N SER A 96 -5.87 4.42 -12.13
CA SER A 96 -6.33 3.09 -11.73
C SER A 96 -6.74 3.03 -10.26
N GLU A 97 -6.04 3.72 -9.36
CA GLU A 97 -6.44 3.84 -7.94
C GLU A 97 -7.83 4.46 -7.82
N VAL A 98 -8.08 5.59 -8.49
CA VAL A 98 -9.42 6.22 -8.45
C VAL A 98 -10.50 5.24 -8.90
N PHE A 99 -10.25 4.50 -9.98
CA PHE A 99 -11.19 3.52 -10.49
C PHE A 99 -11.45 2.37 -9.51
N PHE A 100 -10.39 1.73 -8.98
CA PHE A 100 -10.53 0.60 -8.07
C PHE A 100 -11.03 1.03 -6.68
N MET A 101 -10.71 2.24 -6.22
CA MET A 101 -11.26 2.80 -4.99
C MET A 101 -12.80 2.92 -5.06
N LEU A 102 -13.36 3.36 -6.20
CA LEU A 102 -14.80 3.41 -6.41
C LEU A 102 -15.45 2.02 -6.42
N LEU A 103 -14.71 0.98 -6.76
CA LEU A 103 -15.18 -0.41 -6.74
C LEU A 103 -15.14 -1.07 -5.36
N ILE A 104 -14.40 -0.52 -4.39
CA ILE A 104 -14.23 -1.12 -3.04
C ILE A 104 -15.57 -1.46 -2.39
N PRO A 105 -16.57 -0.55 -2.28
CA PRO A 105 -17.82 -0.86 -1.60
C PRO A 105 -18.55 -2.06 -2.21
N PHE A 106 -18.59 -2.13 -3.53
CA PHE A 106 -19.19 -3.24 -4.26
C PHE A 106 -18.40 -4.54 -4.07
N ALA A 107 -17.08 -4.48 -4.23
CA ALA A 107 -16.22 -5.65 -4.11
C ALA A 107 -16.23 -6.20 -2.67
N LEU A 108 -16.20 -5.31 -1.66
CA LEU A 108 -16.25 -5.68 -0.26
C LEU A 108 -17.57 -6.37 0.12
N SER A 109 -18.70 -5.84 -0.36
CA SER A 109 -20.02 -6.45 -0.12
C SER A 109 -20.17 -7.82 -0.78
N LYS A 110 -19.59 -8.01 -1.97
CA LYS A 110 -19.72 -9.24 -2.75
C LYS A 110 -18.72 -10.33 -2.34
N PHE A 111 -17.48 -9.97 -2.10
CA PHE A 111 -16.37 -10.92 -1.90
C PHE A 111 -15.90 -11.02 -0.45
N GLY A 112 -16.18 -9.98 0.36
CA GLY A 112 -15.71 -9.88 1.74
C GLY A 112 -14.23 -9.51 1.84
N ILE A 113 -13.82 -9.09 3.05
CA ILE A 113 -12.50 -8.52 3.31
C ILE A 113 -11.35 -9.46 2.99
N LYS A 114 -11.46 -10.74 3.38
CA LYS A 114 -10.39 -11.74 3.19
C LYS A 114 -10.00 -11.89 1.72
N LYS A 115 -10.99 -12.03 0.83
CA LYS A 115 -10.74 -12.22 -0.61
C LYS A 115 -10.16 -10.95 -1.23
N MET A 116 -10.62 -9.76 -0.81
CA MET A 116 -10.08 -8.50 -1.31
C MET A 116 -8.60 -8.35 -0.93
N LEU A 117 -8.24 -8.59 0.33
CA LEU A 117 -6.85 -8.53 0.77
C LEU A 117 -5.97 -9.53 0.00
N ILE A 118 -6.46 -10.76 -0.25
CA ILE A 118 -5.72 -11.77 -1.04
C ILE A 118 -5.54 -11.31 -2.49
N VAL A 119 -6.58 -10.77 -3.13
CA VAL A 119 -6.49 -10.26 -4.51
C VAL A 119 -5.46 -9.12 -4.59
N GLY A 120 -5.46 -8.19 -3.62
CA GLY A 120 -4.45 -7.14 -3.52
C GLY A 120 -3.03 -7.70 -3.41
N LEU A 121 -2.82 -8.69 -2.52
CA LEU A 121 -1.52 -9.34 -2.34
C LEU A 121 -1.06 -10.10 -3.61
N VAL A 122 -1.96 -10.81 -4.29
CA VAL A 122 -1.64 -11.51 -5.55
C VAL A 122 -1.32 -10.50 -6.66
N ALA A 123 -2.04 -9.39 -6.71
CA ALA A 123 -1.75 -8.32 -7.67
C ALA A 123 -0.32 -7.75 -7.49
N TRP A 124 0.21 -7.68 -6.26
CA TRP A 124 1.60 -7.32 -5.99
C TRP A 124 2.58 -8.27 -6.66
N ILE A 125 2.37 -9.59 -6.56
CA ILE A 125 3.23 -10.60 -7.19
C ILE A 125 3.26 -10.39 -8.70
N ILE A 126 2.08 -10.34 -9.33
CA ILE A 126 1.96 -10.19 -10.78
C ILE A 126 2.62 -8.89 -11.24
N ARG A 127 2.41 -7.81 -10.50
CA ARG A 127 2.98 -6.50 -10.80
C ARG A 127 4.50 -6.51 -10.82
N PHE A 128 5.15 -7.10 -9.82
CA PHE A 128 6.62 -7.16 -9.77
C PHE A 128 7.20 -8.10 -10.84
N VAL A 129 6.52 -9.21 -11.13
CA VAL A 129 6.88 -10.06 -12.28
C VAL A 129 6.80 -9.26 -13.57
N CYS A 130 5.74 -8.48 -13.77
CA CYS A 130 5.61 -7.63 -14.96
C CYS A 130 6.71 -6.57 -15.06
N PHE A 131 7.13 -5.96 -13.95
CA PHE A 131 8.29 -5.05 -13.97
C PHE A 131 9.61 -5.75 -14.30
N GLY A 132 9.79 -7.00 -13.84
CA GLY A 132 11.00 -7.76 -14.10
C GLY A 132 11.14 -8.28 -15.53
N TYR A 133 10.03 -8.52 -16.23
CA TYR A 133 10.02 -9.08 -17.58
C TYR A 133 9.55 -8.12 -18.67
N GLY A 134 9.04 -6.96 -18.30
CA GLY A 134 8.60 -5.94 -19.26
C GLY A 134 9.78 -5.16 -19.84
N ASP A 135 9.65 -4.77 -21.10
CA ASP A 135 10.61 -3.96 -21.85
C ASP A 135 9.88 -2.91 -22.68
N GLY A 136 10.39 -1.68 -22.71
CA GLY A 136 9.71 -0.56 -23.37
C GLY A 136 9.69 -0.62 -24.89
N ILE A 137 10.43 -1.55 -25.50
CA ILE A 137 10.53 -1.72 -26.96
C ILE A 137 9.72 -2.94 -27.42
N SER A 138 9.96 -4.11 -26.80
CA SER A 138 9.44 -5.39 -27.27
C SER A 138 8.16 -5.83 -26.54
N SER A 139 7.97 -5.41 -25.31
CA SER A 139 6.88 -5.88 -24.43
C SER A 139 6.32 -4.77 -23.54
N GLU A 140 6.18 -3.56 -24.06
CA GLU A 140 5.72 -2.38 -23.32
C GLU A 140 4.34 -2.59 -22.66
N TRP A 141 3.47 -3.41 -23.26
CA TRP A 141 2.17 -3.75 -22.68
C TRP A 141 2.27 -4.43 -21.30
N ILE A 142 3.35 -5.18 -21.04
CA ILE A 142 3.61 -5.80 -19.73
C ILE A 142 3.88 -4.72 -18.68
N LEU A 143 4.64 -3.67 -19.05
CA LEU A 143 4.90 -2.53 -18.18
C LEU A 143 3.62 -1.72 -17.89
N TYR A 144 2.74 -1.55 -18.90
CA TYR A 144 1.43 -0.94 -18.68
C TYR A 144 0.58 -1.76 -17.72
N LEU A 145 0.59 -3.09 -17.84
CA LEU A 145 -0.10 -3.97 -16.88
C LEU A 145 0.44 -3.76 -15.46
N ALA A 146 1.78 -3.70 -15.30
CA ALA A 146 2.42 -3.42 -14.01
C ALA A 146 1.98 -2.07 -13.42
N ILE A 147 1.85 -1.04 -14.25
CA ILE A 147 1.43 0.30 -13.82
C ILE A 147 -0.06 0.28 -13.40
N VAL A 148 -0.96 -0.29 -14.22
CA VAL A 148 -2.40 -0.30 -13.94
C VAL A 148 -2.76 -1.21 -12.75
N LEU A 149 -2.03 -2.30 -12.52
CA LEU A 149 -2.22 -3.14 -11.34
C LEU A 149 -1.97 -2.40 -10.01
N HIS A 150 -1.41 -1.18 -10.06
CA HIS A 150 -1.19 -0.36 -8.86
C HIS A 150 -2.47 -0.13 -8.07
N GLY A 151 -3.57 0.27 -8.73
CA GLY A 151 -4.84 0.47 -8.07
C GLY A 151 -5.37 -0.80 -7.41
N VAL A 152 -5.30 -1.94 -8.09
CA VAL A 152 -5.74 -3.22 -7.49
C VAL A 152 -4.93 -3.56 -6.23
N CYS A 153 -3.59 -3.54 -6.33
CA CYS A 153 -2.75 -3.96 -5.23
C CYS A 153 -2.80 -2.99 -4.05
N TYR A 154 -2.90 -1.69 -4.32
CA TYR A 154 -2.95 -0.67 -3.28
C TYR A 154 -4.33 -0.61 -2.60
N ASP A 155 -5.39 -0.45 -3.38
CA ASP A 155 -6.73 -0.24 -2.84
C ASP A 155 -7.30 -1.48 -2.17
N PHE A 156 -7.12 -2.65 -2.79
CA PHE A 156 -7.68 -3.89 -2.25
C PHE A 156 -6.90 -4.41 -1.05
N PHE A 157 -5.66 -3.96 -0.84
CA PHE A 157 -4.92 -4.31 0.35
C PHE A 157 -4.91 -3.17 1.38
N PHE A 158 -4.37 -1.98 1.04
CA PHE A 158 -4.18 -0.92 2.02
C PHE A 158 -5.48 -0.19 2.36
N VAL A 159 -6.26 0.27 1.37
CA VAL A 159 -7.51 1.00 1.64
C VAL A 159 -8.53 0.08 2.30
N SER A 160 -8.69 -1.15 1.78
CA SER A 160 -9.55 -2.14 2.41
C SER A 160 -9.04 -2.56 3.79
N GLY A 161 -7.72 -2.56 3.99
CA GLY A 161 -7.09 -2.82 5.27
C GLY A 161 -7.37 -1.73 6.31
N GLN A 162 -7.44 -0.46 5.91
CA GLN A 162 -7.87 0.63 6.78
C GLN A 162 -9.34 0.47 7.19
N ILE A 163 -10.23 0.10 6.26
CA ILE A 163 -11.64 -0.21 6.56
C ILE A 163 -11.73 -1.39 7.54
N TYR A 164 -10.92 -2.44 7.35
CA TYR A 164 -10.85 -3.57 8.26
C TYR A 164 -10.36 -3.17 9.65
N THR A 165 -9.32 -2.34 9.73
CA THR A 165 -8.80 -1.79 10.99
C THR A 165 -9.89 -1.01 11.74
N ASP A 166 -10.62 -0.13 11.06
CA ASP A 166 -11.73 0.63 11.63
C ASP A 166 -12.83 -0.29 12.19
N SER A 167 -13.20 -1.32 11.43
CA SER A 167 -14.23 -2.28 11.85
C SER A 167 -13.85 -3.07 13.09
N LYS A 168 -12.55 -3.38 13.25
CA LYS A 168 -12.02 -4.10 14.41
C LYS A 168 -11.81 -3.21 15.63
N ALA A 169 -11.41 -1.97 15.41
CA ALA A 169 -11.15 -1.01 16.48
C ALA A 169 -12.42 -0.48 17.15
N GLY A 170 -13.52 -0.41 16.39
CA GLY A 170 -14.74 0.26 16.85
C GLY A 170 -14.51 1.76 17.11
N GLU A 171 -15.56 2.47 17.52
CA GLU A 171 -15.51 3.94 17.70
C GLU A 171 -14.47 4.38 18.75
N LYS A 172 -14.22 3.57 19.78
CA LYS A 172 -13.33 3.92 20.88
C LYS A 172 -11.86 4.00 20.48
N PHE A 173 -11.37 3.07 19.65
CA PHE A 173 -9.95 2.93 19.34
C PHE A 173 -9.60 3.26 17.89
N LYS A 174 -10.56 3.71 17.10
CA LYS A 174 -10.43 3.93 15.66
C LYS A 174 -9.21 4.79 15.30
N SER A 175 -9.08 5.97 15.86
CA SER A 175 -7.96 6.88 15.56
C SER A 175 -6.61 6.30 15.99
N SER A 176 -6.55 5.68 17.18
CA SER A 176 -5.33 5.05 17.68
C SER A 176 -4.90 3.85 16.83
N ALA A 177 -5.87 3.05 16.37
CA ALA A 177 -5.61 1.89 15.51
C ALA A 177 -5.11 2.32 14.13
N GLN A 178 -5.70 3.35 13.53
CA GLN A 178 -5.21 3.93 12.27
C GLN A 178 -3.81 4.54 12.41
N GLY A 179 -3.55 5.24 13.50
CA GLY A 179 -2.21 5.75 13.80
C GLY A 179 -1.19 4.63 13.95
N LEU A 180 -1.53 3.56 14.66
CA LEU A 180 -0.67 2.41 14.89
C LEU A 180 -0.33 1.65 13.59
N ILE A 181 -1.33 1.35 12.76
CA ILE A 181 -1.10 0.68 11.48
C ILE A 181 -0.31 1.56 10.51
N THR A 182 -0.54 2.87 10.49
CA THR A 182 0.21 3.82 9.68
C THR A 182 1.67 3.89 10.12
N LEU A 183 1.94 3.98 11.42
CA LEU A 183 3.31 3.96 11.95
C LEU A 183 4.04 2.66 11.60
N ALA A 184 3.35 1.53 11.74
CA ALA A 184 3.94 0.22 11.46
C ALA A 184 4.23 0.03 9.97
N THR A 185 3.33 0.44 9.08
CA THR A 185 3.47 0.31 7.62
C THR A 185 4.41 1.37 7.06
N TYR A 186 3.99 2.63 7.06
CA TYR A 186 4.75 3.74 6.45
C TYR A 186 5.95 4.18 7.28
N GLY A 187 5.98 3.90 8.59
CA GLY A 187 7.17 4.08 9.41
C GLY A 187 8.11 2.88 9.30
N VAL A 188 7.85 1.84 10.09
CA VAL A 188 8.76 0.70 10.26
C VAL A 188 8.90 -0.14 8.98
N GLY A 189 7.78 -0.52 8.35
CA GLY A 189 7.78 -1.36 7.16
C GLY A 189 8.52 -0.72 5.99
N MET A 190 8.24 0.56 5.72
CA MET A 190 8.91 1.30 4.65
C MET A 190 10.38 1.57 4.96
N LEU A 191 10.75 1.86 6.21
CA LEU A 191 12.15 2.05 6.61
C LEU A 191 12.98 0.79 6.31
N ILE A 192 12.50 -0.37 6.76
CA ILE A 192 13.14 -1.67 6.47
C ILE A 192 13.18 -1.90 4.95
N GLY A 193 12.06 -1.63 4.28
CA GLY A 193 11.92 -1.86 2.85
C GLY A 193 12.87 -1.02 2.01
N PHE A 194 13.02 0.28 2.28
CA PHE A 194 13.98 1.14 1.56
C PHE A 194 15.43 0.71 1.80
N PHE A 195 15.76 0.30 3.03
CA PHE A 195 17.10 -0.21 3.32
C PHE A 195 17.38 -1.49 2.51
N VAL A 196 16.43 -2.43 2.47
CA VAL A 196 16.56 -3.67 1.69
C VAL A 196 16.61 -3.37 0.19
N ALA A 197 15.74 -2.49 -0.30
CA ALA A 197 15.69 -2.11 -1.71
C ALA A 197 17.01 -1.50 -2.18
N GLY A 198 17.61 -0.58 -1.39
CA GLY A 198 18.92 -0.01 -1.71
C GLY A 198 20.01 -1.06 -1.76
N LYS A 199 20.09 -1.97 -0.77
CA LYS A 199 21.07 -3.04 -0.75
C LYS A 199 20.94 -3.98 -1.95
N VAL A 200 19.73 -4.34 -2.31
CA VAL A 200 19.46 -5.19 -3.47
C VAL A 200 19.87 -4.48 -4.76
N SER A 201 19.53 -3.20 -4.91
CA SER A 201 19.93 -2.41 -6.09
C SER A 201 21.46 -2.38 -6.25
N ASP A 202 22.18 -2.12 -5.15
CA ASP A 202 23.65 -2.12 -5.16
C ASP A 202 24.24 -3.48 -5.55
N MET A 203 23.60 -4.60 -5.14
CA MET A 203 24.08 -5.95 -5.46
C MET A 203 23.92 -6.33 -6.94
N TYR A 204 22.93 -5.75 -7.61
CA TYR A 204 22.63 -6.04 -9.03
C TYR A 204 22.98 -4.87 -9.95
N LEU A 205 23.85 -3.96 -9.50
CA LEU A 205 24.42 -2.91 -10.31
C LEU A 205 25.63 -3.45 -11.08
N ALA A 206 25.58 -3.39 -12.40
CA ALA A 206 26.70 -3.81 -13.27
C ALA A 206 27.80 -2.74 -13.31
N ALA A 207 28.98 -3.13 -13.77
CA ALA A 207 30.15 -2.26 -13.85
C ALA A 207 29.99 -1.08 -14.84
N ASP A 208 29.08 -1.20 -15.80
CA ASP A 208 28.70 -0.15 -16.76
C ASP A 208 27.66 0.83 -16.23
N GLY A 209 27.21 0.63 -14.99
CA GLY A 209 26.20 1.48 -14.33
C GLY A 209 24.75 1.08 -14.64
N THR A 210 24.49 0.00 -15.36
CA THR A 210 23.15 -0.53 -15.60
C THR A 210 22.72 -1.49 -14.49
N HIS A 211 21.40 -1.69 -14.32
CA HIS A 211 20.86 -2.60 -13.31
C HIS A 211 20.28 -3.87 -13.96
N ASP A 212 20.46 -5.02 -13.30
CA ASP A 212 19.69 -6.23 -13.61
C ASP A 212 18.30 -6.14 -13.00
N TRP A 213 17.39 -5.45 -13.71
CA TRP A 213 16.03 -5.22 -13.24
C TRP A 213 15.21 -6.49 -13.06
N GLN A 214 15.49 -7.52 -13.84
CA GLN A 214 14.81 -8.81 -13.66
C GLN A 214 15.10 -9.40 -12.29
N SER A 215 16.37 -9.50 -11.93
CA SER A 215 16.77 -10.01 -10.61
C SER A 215 16.29 -9.12 -9.47
N ILE A 216 16.37 -7.78 -9.62
CA ILE A 216 15.91 -6.82 -8.61
C ILE A 216 14.41 -6.98 -8.34
N TRP A 217 13.56 -7.08 -9.38
CA TRP A 217 12.11 -7.19 -9.21
C TRP A 217 11.63 -8.57 -8.74
N MET A 218 12.41 -9.63 -8.99
CA MET A 218 12.06 -10.97 -8.49
C MET A 218 12.16 -11.06 -6.96
N ILE A 219 12.97 -10.23 -6.30
CA ILE A 219 13.08 -10.23 -4.83
C ILE A 219 11.78 -9.73 -4.16
N PRO A 220 11.26 -8.52 -4.45
CA PRO A 220 9.98 -8.09 -3.89
C PRO A 220 8.82 -9.00 -4.32
N SER A 221 8.86 -9.60 -5.53
CA SER A 221 7.89 -10.61 -5.93
C SER A 221 7.93 -11.84 -5.00
N GLY A 222 9.11 -12.38 -4.70
CA GLY A 222 9.28 -13.48 -3.77
C GLY A 222 8.82 -13.17 -2.35
N ILE A 223 9.09 -11.95 -1.86
CA ILE A 223 8.58 -11.48 -0.56
C ILE A 223 7.04 -11.42 -0.59
N ALA A 224 6.43 -10.91 -1.66
CA ALA A 224 4.98 -10.87 -1.81
C ALA A 224 4.36 -12.27 -1.84
N VAL A 225 5.01 -13.24 -2.52
CA VAL A 225 4.61 -14.66 -2.49
C VAL A 225 4.61 -15.19 -1.05
N PHE A 226 5.68 -14.95 -0.31
CA PHE A 226 5.76 -15.36 1.10
C PHE A 226 4.61 -14.75 1.92
N VAL A 227 4.32 -13.45 1.74
CA VAL A 227 3.23 -12.77 2.46
C VAL A 227 1.87 -13.36 2.10
N VAL A 228 1.62 -13.72 0.83
CA VAL A 228 0.40 -14.40 0.40
C VAL A 228 0.23 -15.73 1.13
N PHE A 229 1.27 -16.59 1.14
CA PHE A 229 1.20 -17.87 1.83
C PHE A 229 1.01 -17.71 3.33
N PHE A 230 1.76 -16.80 3.96
CA PHE A 230 1.58 -16.46 5.38
C PHE A 230 0.14 -16.05 5.67
N PHE A 231 -0.42 -15.15 4.85
CA PHE A 231 -1.78 -14.66 5.03
C PHE A 231 -2.83 -15.77 4.82
N LEU A 232 -2.69 -16.58 3.78
CA LEU A 232 -3.63 -17.68 3.49
C LEU A 232 -3.69 -18.72 4.61
N ILE A 233 -2.54 -19.06 5.20
CA ILE A 233 -2.44 -20.09 6.25
C ILE A 233 -2.98 -19.57 7.58
N PHE A 234 -2.65 -18.34 7.94
CA PHE A 234 -2.87 -17.85 9.31
C PHE A 234 -4.09 -16.93 9.45
N PHE A 235 -4.51 -16.21 8.43
CA PHE A 235 -5.64 -15.30 8.49
C PHE A 235 -6.97 -16.07 8.41
N LYS A 236 -7.81 -15.94 9.45
CA LYS A 236 -9.16 -16.52 9.48
C LYS A 236 -10.18 -15.39 9.42
N ASP A 237 -11.13 -15.50 8.46
CA ASP A 237 -12.26 -14.58 8.37
C ASP A 237 -13.35 -15.04 9.35
N GLU A 238 -13.55 -14.27 10.42
CA GLU A 238 -14.57 -14.56 11.43
C GLU A 238 -15.94 -13.95 11.11
N SER A 239 -16.05 -13.15 10.04
CA SER A 239 -17.31 -12.50 9.66
C SER A 239 -18.45 -13.49 9.38
N LYS A 240 -18.13 -14.71 8.97
CA LYS A 240 -19.11 -15.79 8.73
C LYS A 240 -19.70 -16.40 10.01
N LYS A 241 -19.10 -16.20 11.17
CA LYS A 241 -19.64 -16.74 12.44
C LYS A 241 -20.80 -15.91 12.99
N GLN A 242 -20.85 -14.62 12.71
CA GLN A 242 -21.93 -13.76 13.19
C GLN A 242 -23.21 -13.88 12.38
N SER A 243 -23.14 -14.18 11.08
CA SER A 243 -24.33 -14.37 10.25
C SER A 243 -25.10 -15.68 10.48
N ASN A 244 -24.49 -16.67 11.15
CA ASN A 244 -25.14 -17.94 11.50
C ASN A 244 -25.72 -17.95 12.92
N LEU A 245 -25.64 -16.84 13.66
CA LEU A 245 -26.17 -16.67 15.02
C LEU A 245 -27.27 -15.61 15.11
N SER A 246 -27.62 -14.99 13.99
CA SER A 246 -28.75 -14.09 13.80
C SER A 246 -29.82 -14.76 12.96
#